data_38f917ba58ffb835c0478600e5ce90a6
#
_entry.id   38f917ba58ffb835c0478600e5ce90a6
#
_cell.length_a   1.000
_cell.length_b   1.000
_cell.length_c   1.000
_cell.angle_alpha   90.00
_cell.angle_beta   90.00
_cell.angle_gamma   90.00
#
_symmetry.space_group_name_H-M   'P 1'
#
loop_
_entity.id
_entity.type
_entity.pdbx_description
1 polymer ?
#
loop_
_entity_poly.entity_id
_entity_poly.type
_entity_poly.pdbx_seq_one_letter_code
_entity_poly.pdbx_strand_id
1 'polypeptide(L)'
;MSRLPVIVGFGGVNPAGRSSSHHGYRRMVIDELSSSVKDKTFASLAALMNRTDSTSAEARKVIMDHTLVRRLETNLFNANSIPLHKRATIKSTSDEAISFSIKRNHLPDNIPDDWVVEETGDGVIVSFKGAMDLLFNDTRSSKVLAAGQLPSGFEPEKLYQSRNHPRGLQLTVFGASDALNSLGIHWDEVRRRVPADQISVYASSAMGQLDTNGSGGLLQAGLMGKRVSSKNLPLGLAEMTADFVNAYILGNMGTTGANVGACATFLYNLRQGILDIRSGKSRAVLVGASEAPLTPDVIEGYRTMGALAEDEALKKIDGISKGEADHRRACRPFAENCGFTLSEGSQFIVLFDDALALELGVNIYGAVADVFINADGFKKSIPGPGIGNYMTVGKAMGVVRSILGEESLRHRSFIQAHGTSTPQNRVTESHIFNELAAAFGIEKMPVAAIKSYIGHSLACASADQLMASLGVWNDGFIPGIVTSENIADDVHQSHLDFLLKHREVGKTDIDSVFINSKGFGGNNATAAILGPHVATEMLRKKHGKSALIKHASLNESVKEKIEAYDESMISGKNSTIYNFGVGVIEGEELTISSDGISIPGQNKEISLNVENPYDDMT
;
A
#
# COMPACT_ATOMS: atom_id res chain seq x y z
N MET A 1 -32.65 -3.73 -4.86
CA MET A 1 -32.28 -4.30 -3.53
C MET A 1 -30.85 -3.88 -3.20
N SER A 2 -30.54 -3.59 -1.92
CA SER A 2 -29.18 -3.25 -1.48
C SER A 2 -28.20 -4.38 -1.77
N ARG A 3 -26.97 -4.07 -2.22
CA ARG A 3 -25.90 -5.03 -2.44
C ARG A 3 -24.80 -4.79 -1.40
N LEU A 4 -24.38 -5.85 -0.71
CA LEU A 4 -23.31 -5.78 0.28
C LEU A 4 -21.97 -6.03 -0.40
N PRO A 5 -20.99 -5.09 -0.30
CA PRO A 5 -19.61 -5.34 -0.76
C PRO A 5 -18.91 -6.29 0.19
N VAL A 6 -18.72 -7.55 -0.23
CA VAL A 6 -18.09 -8.61 0.57
C VAL A 6 -16.63 -8.73 0.23
N ILE A 7 -15.75 -8.77 1.23
CA ILE A 7 -14.30 -9.02 1.05
C ILE A 7 -14.12 -10.53 0.90
N VAL A 8 -13.72 -10.96 -0.29
CA VAL A 8 -13.64 -12.39 -0.65
C VAL A 8 -12.22 -12.88 -0.92
N GLY A 9 -11.27 -11.95 -1.10
CA GLY A 9 -9.86 -12.24 -1.29
C GLY A 9 -9.01 -11.06 -0.88
N PHE A 10 -7.78 -11.32 -0.49
CA PHE A 10 -6.80 -10.29 -0.17
C PHE A 10 -5.38 -10.83 -0.33
N GLY A 11 -4.45 -9.96 -0.63
CA GLY A 11 -3.05 -10.33 -0.79
C GLY A 11 -2.16 -9.13 -0.94
N GLY A 12 -0.88 -9.38 -0.97
CA GLY A 12 0.15 -8.37 -1.07
C GLY A 12 1.37 -8.66 -0.24
N VAL A 13 2.18 -7.64 -0.05
CA VAL A 13 3.41 -7.71 0.73
C VAL A 13 3.68 -6.38 1.41
N ASN A 14 4.19 -6.45 2.63
CA ASN A 14 4.68 -5.32 3.41
C ASN A 14 5.91 -5.75 4.25
N PRO A 15 6.51 -4.90 5.09
CA PRO A 15 7.66 -5.27 5.91
C PRO A 15 7.45 -6.47 6.85
N ALA A 16 6.21 -6.83 7.15
CA ALA A 16 5.88 -8.01 7.93
C ALA A 16 5.76 -9.29 7.10
N GLY A 17 5.84 -9.21 5.77
CA GLY A 17 5.76 -10.34 4.86
C GLY A 17 4.52 -10.36 3.97
N ARG A 18 4.18 -11.52 3.43
CA ARG A 18 3.04 -11.76 2.55
C ARG A 18 1.72 -11.62 3.32
N SER A 19 0.74 -10.95 2.73
CA SER A 19 -0.52 -10.64 3.40
C SER A 19 -1.56 -11.76 3.31
N SER A 20 -1.65 -12.47 2.17
CA SER A 20 -2.56 -13.61 2.05
C SER A 20 -2.30 -14.66 3.12
N SER A 21 -3.31 -15.43 3.49
CA SER A 21 -3.29 -16.38 4.61
C SER A 21 -2.82 -15.77 5.95
N HIS A 22 -2.91 -14.44 6.07
CA HIS A 22 -2.61 -13.64 7.28
C HIS A 22 -1.14 -13.65 7.74
N HIS A 23 -0.16 -14.08 6.93
CA HIS A 23 1.24 -14.20 7.37
C HIS A 23 1.86 -12.87 7.82
N GLY A 24 1.61 -11.76 7.10
CA GLY A 24 2.08 -10.44 7.50
C GLY A 24 1.50 -9.99 8.85
N TYR A 25 0.21 -10.22 9.09
CA TYR A 25 -0.40 -9.98 10.39
C TYR A 25 0.21 -10.88 11.47
N ARG A 26 0.33 -12.17 11.22
CA ARG A 26 0.91 -13.16 12.16
C ARG A 26 2.35 -12.82 12.55
N ARG A 27 3.13 -12.21 11.65
CA ARG A 27 4.46 -11.71 12.00
C ARG A 27 4.41 -10.63 13.08
N MET A 28 3.36 -9.79 13.11
CA MET A 28 3.22 -8.72 14.12
C MET A 28 2.87 -9.27 15.50
N VAL A 29 2.10 -10.36 15.56
CA VAL A 29 1.62 -10.99 16.81
C VAL A 29 2.26 -12.36 17.07
N ILE A 30 3.46 -12.60 16.51
CA ILE A 30 4.04 -13.93 16.42
C ILE A 30 4.24 -14.60 17.78
N ASP A 31 4.49 -13.83 18.83
CA ASP A 31 4.73 -14.36 20.16
C ASP A 31 3.46 -14.94 20.81
N GLU A 32 2.27 -14.51 20.38
CA GLU A 32 0.98 -14.95 20.89
C GLU A 32 0.44 -16.22 20.20
N LEU A 33 1.02 -16.61 19.07
CA LEU A 33 0.50 -17.68 18.24
C LEU A 33 0.90 -19.08 18.75
N SER A 34 0.10 -20.10 18.40
CA SER A 34 0.45 -21.49 18.63
C SER A 34 1.69 -21.91 17.83
N SER A 35 2.42 -22.94 18.28
CA SER A 35 3.65 -23.40 17.65
C SER A 35 3.45 -23.71 16.17
N SER A 36 2.37 -24.39 15.78
CA SER A 36 2.11 -24.76 14.39
C SER A 36 1.89 -23.53 13.48
N VAL A 37 1.19 -22.49 13.98
CA VAL A 37 0.97 -21.24 13.25
C VAL A 37 2.26 -20.44 13.15
N LYS A 38 3.07 -20.41 14.23
CA LYS A 38 4.43 -19.82 14.21
C LYS A 38 5.30 -20.47 13.15
N ASP A 39 5.33 -21.79 13.09
CA ASP A 39 6.13 -22.56 12.15
C ASP A 39 5.75 -22.24 10.69
N LYS A 40 4.46 -22.23 10.38
CA LYS A 40 3.97 -21.81 9.05
C LYS A 40 4.34 -20.36 8.71
N THR A 41 4.27 -19.46 9.68
CA THR A 41 4.62 -18.03 9.49
C THR A 41 6.11 -17.88 9.20
N PHE A 42 6.98 -18.54 9.97
CA PHE A 42 8.43 -18.55 9.70
C PHE A 42 8.77 -19.19 8.35
N ALA A 43 8.08 -20.26 7.97
CA ALA A 43 8.27 -20.89 6.66
C ALA A 43 7.87 -19.94 5.52
N SER A 44 6.75 -19.23 5.64
CA SER A 44 6.33 -18.22 4.67
C SER A 44 7.34 -17.08 4.54
N LEU A 45 7.87 -16.57 5.65
CA LEU A 45 8.90 -15.54 5.65
C LEU A 45 10.22 -16.04 5.06
N ALA A 46 10.65 -17.25 5.41
CA ALA A 46 11.86 -17.86 4.85
C ALA A 46 11.76 -17.99 3.33
N ALA A 47 10.63 -18.52 2.82
CA ALA A 47 10.38 -18.63 1.38
C ALA A 47 10.44 -17.26 0.68
N LEU A 48 9.79 -16.24 1.24
CA LEU A 48 9.82 -14.89 0.71
C LEU A 48 11.25 -14.28 0.70
N MET A 49 12.07 -14.63 1.70
CA MET A 49 13.46 -14.19 1.85
C MET A 49 14.46 -15.06 1.07
N ASN A 50 14.00 -15.98 0.24
CA ASN A 50 14.83 -16.96 -0.49
C ASN A 50 15.74 -17.80 0.45
N ARG A 51 15.23 -18.19 1.61
CA ARG A 51 15.93 -19.01 2.62
C ARG A 51 15.33 -20.40 2.69
N THR A 52 16.19 -21.39 2.89
CA THR A 52 15.79 -22.81 2.98
C THR A 52 15.49 -23.26 4.40
N ASP A 53 16.06 -22.60 5.42
CA ASP A 53 15.83 -22.91 6.83
C ASP A 53 14.91 -21.89 7.48
N SER A 54 13.86 -22.37 8.12
CA SER A 54 12.88 -21.60 8.90
C SER A 54 12.71 -22.16 10.33
N THR A 55 13.43 -23.21 10.68
CA THR A 55 13.17 -24.01 11.87
C THR A 55 14.20 -23.80 12.98
N SER A 56 15.48 -23.64 12.63
CA SER A 56 16.52 -23.38 13.62
C SER A 56 16.34 -22.03 14.32
N ALA A 57 16.75 -21.94 15.57
CA ALA A 57 16.70 -20.70 16.35
C ALA A 57 17.50 -19.56 15.68
N GLU A 58 18.63 -19.90 15.04
CA GLU A 58 19.45 -18.95 14.31
C GLU A 58 18.73 -18.42 13.06
N ALA A 59 18.12 -19.29 12.26
CA ALA A 59 17.33 -18.90 11.09
C ALA A 59 16.16 -18.01 11.48
N ARG A 60 15.42 -18.36 12.53
CA ARG A 60 14.31 -17.54 13.06
C ARG A 60 14.79 -16.18 13.54
N LYS A 61 15.92 -16.12 14.24
CA LYS A 61 16.53 -14.85 14.64
C LYS A 61 16.83 -13.98 13.42
N VAL A 62 17.46 -14.53 12.39
CA VAL A 62 17.75 -13.79 11.15
C VAL A 62 16.46 -13.30 10.49
N ILE A 63 15.41 -14.13 10.41
CA ILE A 63 14.10 -13.71 9.86
C ILE A 63 13.51 -12.56 10.68
N MET A 64 13.58 -12.64 12.02
CA MET A 64 13.10 -11.57 12.90
C MET A 64 13.91 -10.28 12.72
N ASP A 65 15.22 -10.39 12.56
CA ASP A 65 16.13 -9.24 12.40
C ASP A 65 15.98 -8.56 11.03
N HIS A 66 15.52 -9.27 10.00
CA HIS A 66 15.41 -8.79 8.62
C HIS A 66 13.98 -8.60 8.12
N THR A 67 13.04 -8.42 9.03
CA THR A 67 11.63 -8.03 8.77
C THR A 67 11.23 -6.81 9.59
N LEU A 68 10.09 -6.19 9.30
CA LEU A 68 9.55 -5.00 9.96
C LEU A 68 10.42 -3.74 9.76
N VAL A 69 10.11 -2.68 10.53
CA VAL A 69 10.94 -1.45 10.59
C VAL A 69 12.32 -1.80 11.13
N ARG A 70 13.35 -1.32 10.44
CA ARG A 70 14.75 -1.55 10.80
C ARG A 70 15.66 -0.53 10.13
N ARG A 71 16.97 -0.60 10.41
CA ARG A 71 17.96 0.21 9.71
C ARG A 71 17.88 -0.04 8.19
N LEU A 72 18.01 1.03 7.40
CA LEU A 72 18.07 0.98 5.94
C LEU A 72 19.20 0.06 5.48
N GLU A 73 18.86 -0.91 4.66
CA GLU A 73 19.79 -1.87 4.07
C GLU A 73 20.41 -1.30 2.79
N THR A 74 21.68 -1.64 2.54
CA THR A 74 22.46 -1.11 1.41
C THR A 74 22.02 -1.63 0.04
N ASN A 75 21.20 -2.68 -0.02
CA ASN A 75 20.60 -3.17 -1.27
C ASN A 75 19.60 -2.20 -1.89
N LEU A 76 18.96 -1.33 -1.11
CA LEU A 76 18.12 -0.26 -1.63
C LEU A 76 18.99 0.91 -2.09
N PHE A 77 19.81 1.45 -1.22
CA PHE A 77 20.83 2.46 -1.51
C PHE A 77 21.79 2.61 -0.30
N ASN A 78 22.98 3.14 -0.55
CA ASN A 78 23.92 3.41 0.54
C ASN A 78 23.59 4.73 1.23
N ALA A 79 22.92 4.65 2.40
CA ALA A 79 22.54 5.82 3.17
C ALA A 79 23.72 6.69 3.66
N ASN A 80 24.93 6.13 3.73
CA ASN A 80 26.13 6.87 4.14
C ASN A 80 26.83 7.57 2.96
N SER A 81 26.45 7.26 1.70
CA SER A 81 27.10 7.79 0.51
C SER A 81 26.09 7.96 -0.63
N ILE A 82 25.16 8.89 -0.46
CA ILE A 82 24.15 9.23 -1.46
C ILE A 82 24.78 10.16 -2.48
N PRO A 83 24.84 9.81 -3.78
CA PRO A 83 25.38 10.66 -4.83
C PRO A 83 24.62 11.98 -4.94
N LEU A 84 25.33 13.06 -5.12
CA LEU A 84 24.81 14.37 -5.46
C LEU A 84 25.80 15.12 -6.34
N HIS A 85 25.37 16.23 -6.91
CA HIS A 85 26.22 17.12 -7.68
C HIS A 85 26.31 18.48 -6.98
N LYS A 86 27.52 19.02 -6.93
CA LYS A 86 27.77 20.40 -6.50
C LYS A 86 28.17 21.24 -7.70
N ARG A 87 27.75 22.50 -7.71
CA ARG A 87 28.11 23.47 -8.73
C ARG A 87 29.38 24.20 -8.33
N ALA A 88 30.29 24.33 -9.24
CA ALA A 88 31.47 25.17 -9.09
C ALA A 88 31.71 25.98 -10.35
N THR A 89 32.36 27.13 -10.19
CA THR A 89 32.88 27.91 -11.30
C THR A 89 34.41 27.78 -11.30
N ILE A 90 34.95 27.17 -12.34
CA ILE A 90 36.41 27.15 -12.56
C ILE A 90 36.80 28.41 -13.29
N LYS A 91 37.83 29.08 -12.80
CA LYS A 91 38.45 30.24 -13.44
C LYS A 91 39.96 30.04 -13.52
N SER A 92 40.59 30.41 -14.66
CA SER A 92 42.02 30.53 -14.69
C SER A 92 42.47 31.67 -13.76
N THR A 93 43.48 31.40 -12.96
CA THR A 93 44.13 32.39 -12.08
C THR A 93 45.38 32.98 -12.70
N SER A 94 45.78 32.56 -13.89
CA SER A 94 46.90 33.01 -14.70
C SER A 94 46.45 33.21 -16.15
N ASP A 95 47.33 33.72 -17.01
CA ASP A 95 47.09 33.81 -18.46
C ASP A 95 47.10 32.47 -19.19
N GLU A 96 47.32 31.37 -18.48
CA GLU A 96 47.33 30.03 -19.03
C GLU A 96 45.89 29.49 -19.20
N ALA A 97 45.65 28.77 -20.29
CA ALA A 97 44.39 28.11 -20.54
C ALA A 97 44.20 26.89 -19.60
N ILE A 98 42.99 26.66 -19.15
CA ILE A 98 42.61 25.42 -18.46
C ILE A 98 42.24 24.41 -19.53
N SER A 99 42.76 23.18 -19.44
CA SER A 99 42.46 22.11 -20.39
C SER A 99 41.83 20.90 -19.68
N PHE A 100 40.86 20.27 -20.35
CA PHE A 100 40.21 19.03 -19.89
C PHE A 100 39.86 18.14 -21.07
N SER A 101 39.74 16.82 -20.82
CA SER A 101 39.37 15.83 -21.85
C SER A 101 37.92 15.44 -21.70
N ILE A 102 37.18 15.34 -22.82
CA ILE A 102 35.83 14.81 -22.88
C ILE A 102 35.66 13.89 -24.09
N LYS A 103 34.67 13.05 -24.07
CA LYS A 103 34.28 12.28 -25.26
C LYS A 103 33.65 13.20 -26.28
N ARG A 104 33.89 12.94 -27.57
CA ARG A 104 33.39 13.78 -28.68
C ARG A 104 31.87 13.98 -28.63
N ASN A 105 31.09 12.94 -28.26
CA ASN A 105 29.65 13.00 -28.12
C ASN A 105 29.15 13.74 -26.86
N HIS A 106 30.05 14.25 -26.02
CA HIS A 106 29.77 15.10 -24.87
C HIS A 106 30.10 16.58 -25.11
N LEU A 107 30.64 16.93 -26.27
CA LEU A 107 30.74 18.33 -26.66
C LEU A 107 29.34 18.95 -26.73
N PRO A 108 29.15 20.19 -26.26
CA PRO A 108 27.90 20.90 -26.45
C PRO A 108 27.66 21.18 -27.94
N ASP A 109 26.36 21.14 -28.35
CA ASP A 109 25.97 21.46 -29.74
C ASP A 109 26.44 22.88 -30.14
N ASN A 110 26.41 23.82 -29.18
CA ASN A 110 26.96 25.16 -29.33
C ASN A 110 28.25 25.26 -28.52
N ILE A 111 29.38 25.10 -29.16
CA ILE A 111 30.70 25.25 -28.53
C ILE A 111 30.90 26.72 -28.20
N PRO A 112 31.24 27.10 -26.94
CA PRO A 112 31.54 28.49 -26.58
C PRO A 112 32.71 29.06 -27.39
N ASP A 113 32.62 30.33 -27.76
CA ASP A 113 33.62 31.00 -28.63
C ASP A 113 35.02 31.03 -28.03
N ASP A 114 35.15 30.97 -26.72
CA ASP A 114 36.42 30.95 -25.98
C ASP A 114 37.01 29.53 -25.81
N TRP A 115 36.36 28.50 -26.35
CA TRP A 115 36.84 27.13 -26.32
C TRP A 115 37.68 26.78 -27.54
N VAL A 116 38.89 26.29 -27.32
CA VAL A 116 39.73 25.66 -28.34
C VAL A 116 39.59 24.15 -28.19
N VAL A 117 39.11 23.49 -29.25
CA VAL A 117 38.84 22.04 -29.27
C VAL A 117 39.85 21.34 -30.15
N GLU A 118 40.63 20.41 -29.59
CA GLU A 118 41.61 19.60 -30.30
C GLU A 118 41.20 18.13 -30.28
N GLU A 119 41.19 17.48 -31.44
CA GLU A 119 40.87 16.07 -31.56
C GLU A 119 42.04 15.19 -31.11
N THR A 120 41.71 14.14 -30.35
CA THR A 120 42.65 13.09 -29.94
C THR A 120 42.11 11.73 -30.37
N GLY A 121 42.95 10.67 -30.36
CA GLY A 121 42.49 9.33 -30.78
C GLY A 121 41.28 8.76 -30.05
N ASP A 122 41.08 9.16 -28.77
CA ASP A 122 40.02 8.61 -27.90
C ASP A 122 38.97 9.65 -27.46
N GLY A 123 39.00 10.89 -27.96
CA GLY A 123 38.09 11.96 -27.56
C GLY A 123 38.54 13.33 -28.07
N VAL A 124 38.27 14.36 -27.28
CA VAL A 124 38.70 15.72 -27.53
C VAL A 124 39.30 16.37 -26.27
N ILE A 125 40.30 17.20 -26.47
CA ILE A 125 40.82 18.11 -25.45
C ILE A 125 40.21 19.49 -25.71
N VAL A 126 39.61 20.06 -24.67
CA VAL A 126 39.05 21.40 -24.67
C VAL A 126 39.93 22.29 -23.81
N SER A 127 40.36 23.43 -24.35
CA SER A 127 41.14 24.47 -23.65
C SER A 127 40.36 25.79 -23.65
N PHE A 128 40.29 26.48 -22.51
CA PHE A 128 39.60 27.77 -22.38
C PHE A 128 40.32 28.72 -21.42
N LYS A 129 40.11 30.03 -21.55
CA LYS A 129 40.71 31.06 -20.69
C LYS A 129 39.73 31.82 -19.81
N GLY A 130 38.46 31.64 -19.98
CA GLY A 130 37.42 32.33 -19.24
C GLY A 130 37.06 31.66 -17.91
N ALA A 131 35.77 31.70 -17.59
CA ALA A 131 35.18 31.01 -16.48
C ALA A 131 34.19 29.96 -17.00
N MET A 132 34.20 28.78 -16.42
CA MET A 132 33.29 27.70 -16.77
C MET A 132 32.56 27.19 -15.53
N ASP A 133 31.22 27.15 -15.60
CA ASP A 133 30.42 26.49 -14.60
C ASP A 133 30.41 24.99 -14.88
N LEU A 134 30.61 24.21 -13.83
CA LEU A 134 30.53 22.75 -13.92
C LEU A 134 29.77 22.15 -12.73
N LEU A 135 29.22 20.95 -12.94
CA LEU A 135 28.71 20.09 -11.89
C LEU A 135 29.74 19.00 -11.60
N PHE A 136 30.15 18.88 -10.35
CA PHE A 136 31.07 17.82 -9.94
C PHE A 136 30.40 16.88 -8.95
N ASN A 137 30.79 15.61 -9.00
CA ASN A 137 30.25 14.56 -8.14
C ASN A 137 30.68 14.79 -6.70
N ASP A 138 29.72 14.63 -5.79
CA ASP A 138 29.92 14.61 -4.35
C ASP A 138 28.98 13.56 -3.73
N THR A 139 29.08 13.35 -2.43
CA THR A 139 28.20 12.45 -1.69
C THR A 139 27.74 13.11 -0.40
N ARG A 140 26.57 12.73 0.07
CA ARG A 140 26.06 13.10 1.39
C ARG A 140 25.58 11.87 2.15
N SER A 141 25.52 11.93 3.47
CA SER A 141 24.87 10.93 4.31
C SER A 141 23.40 11.29 4.53
N SER A 142 22.56 10.28 4.63
CA SER A 142 21.19 10.45 5.11
C SER A 142 21.17 10.70 6.62
N LYS A 143 20.29 11.58 7.08
CA LYS A 143 19.97 11.75 8.50
C LYS A 143 18.88 10.81 8.97
N VAL A 144 18.18 10.15 8.07
CA VAL A 144 17.13 9.17 8.31
C VAL A 144 17.67 7.80 7.95
N LEU A 145 17.83 6.94 8.93
CA LEU A 145 18.42 5.61 8.75
C LEU A 145 17.44 4.47 9.03
N ALA A 146 16.20 4.76 9.43
CA ALA A 146 15.16 3.76 9.67
C ALA A 146 14.11 3.76 8.56
N ALA A 147 13.67 2.57 8.14
CA ALA A 147 12.56 2.39 7.21
C ALA A 147 11.84 1.04 7.43
N GLY A 148 10.56 0.99 7.04
CA GLY A 148 9.82 -0.24 6.85
C GLY A 148 10.16 -0.84 5.49
N GLN A 149 11.08 -1.77 5.47
CA GLN A 149 11.56 -2.44 4.25
C GLN A 149 10.94 -3.82 4.12
N LEU A 150 10.63 -4.25 2.91
CA LEU A 150 10.21 -5.63 2.67
C LEU A 150 11.22 -6.63 3.25
N PRO A 151 10.83 -7.87 3.56
CA PRO A 151 11.73 -8.89 4.06
C PRO A 151 12.99 -9.00 3.20
N SER A 152 14.17 -9.00 3.84
CA SER A 152 15.45 -9.01 3.13
C SER A 152 15.59 -10.24 2.23
N GLY A 153 16.01 -10.04 0.99
CA GLY A 153 16.10 -11.10 -0.01
C GLY A 153 14.84 -11.30 -0.85
N PHE A 154 13.77 -10.56 -0.59
CA PHE A 154 12.62 -10.52 -1.50
C PHE A 154 12.94 -9.68 -2.73
N GLU A 155 12.93 -10.32 -3.89
CA GLU A 155 13.32 -9.74 -5.18
C GLU A 155 12.16 -9.81 -6.17
N PRO A 156 11.18 -8.87 -6.12
CA PRO A 156 9.99 -8.90 -6.97
C PRO A 156 10.32 -8.84 -8.47
N GLU A 157 11.46 -8.24 -8.82
CA GLU A 157 11.95 -8.17 -10.20
C GLU A 157 12.30 -9.52 -10.81
N LYS A 158 12.54 -10.54 -9.99
CA LYS A 158 12.86 -11.90 -10.45
C LYS A 158 11.65 -12.81 -10.62
N LEU A 159 10.47 -12.37 -10.17
CA LEU A 159 9.26 -13.20 -10.17
C LEU A 159 8.57 -13.28 -11.54
N TYR A 160 8.89 -12.38 -12.45
CA TYR A 160 8.36 -12.33 -13.81
C TYR A 160 9.30 -11.52 -14.72
N GLN A 161 8.96 -11.36 -16.00
CA GLN A 161 9.79 -10.57 -16.94
C GLN A 161 9.61 -9.07 -16.69
N SER A 162 10.19 -8.56 -15.61
CA SER A 162 10.02 -7.20 -15.09
C SER A 162 11.04 -6.18 -15.60
N ARG A 163 11.80 -6.48 -16.64
CA ARG A 163 12.90 -5.64 -17.15
C ARG A 163 12.43 -4.19 -17.37
N ASN A 164 13.08 -3.26 -16.70
CA ASN A 164 12.80 -1.82 -16.70
C ASN A 164 11.45 -1.42 -16.05
N HIS A 165 10.79 -2.28 -15.32
CA HIS A 165 9.65 -1.86 -14.51
C HIS A 165 10.13 -1.19 -13.21
N PRO A 166 9.52 -0.05 -12.82
CA PRO A 166 9.72 0.54 -11.51
C PRO A 166 9.36 -0.45 -10.38
N ARG A 167 10.03 -0.31 -9.24
CA ARG A 167 9.81 -1.21 -8.09
C ARG A 167 8.36 -1.26 -7.62
N GLY A 168 7.65 -0.11 -7.59
CA GLY A 168 6.23 -0.09 -7.20
C GLY A 168 5.34 -0.91 -8.13
N LEU A 169 5.64 -0.95 -9.44
CA LEU A 169 4.91 -1.80 -10.39
C LEU A 169 5.27 -3.28 -10.26
N GLN A 170 6.52 -3.60 -9.93
CA GLN A 170 6.91 -4.97 -9.60
C GLN A 170 6.13 -5.48 -8.37
N LEU A 171 5.98 -4.63 -7.35
CA LEU A 171 5.17 -4.92 -6.16
C LEU A 171 3.69 -5.04 -6.50
N THR A 172 3.18 -4.22 -7.44
CA THR A 172 1.79 -4.31 -7.95
C THR A 172 1.51 -5.69 -8.55
N VAL A 173 2.41 -6.18 -9.41
CA VAL A 173 2.26 -7.49 -10.06
C VAL A 173 2.23 -8.60 -9.01
N PHE A 174 3.11 -8.58 -8.03
CA PHE A 174 3.10 -9.55 -6.93
C PHE A 174 1.82 -9.44 -6.10
N GLY A 175 1.48 -8.24 -5.62
CA GLY A 175 0.38 -8.04 -4.68
C GLY A 175 -0.99 -8.37 -5.27
N ALA A 176 -1.25 -7.96 -6.51
CA ALA A 176 -2.50 -8.30 -7.20
C ALA A 176 -2.59 -9.81 -7.51
N SER A 177 -1.47 -10.44 -7.90
CA SER A 177 -1.41 -11.90 -8.10
C SER A 177 -1.69 -12.66 -6.82
N ASP A 178 -1.11 -12.24 -5.69
CA ASP A 178 -1.32 -12.86 -4.37
C ASP A 178 -2.79 -12.75 -3.94
N ALA A 179 -3.43 -11.59 -4.16
CA ALA A 179 -4.84 -11.40 -3.86
C ALA A 179 -5.77 -12.28 -4.70
N LEU A 180 -5.49 -12.40 -6.00
CA LEU A 180 -6.29 -13.24 -6.90
C LEU A 180 -6.12 -14.74 -6.63
N ASN A 181 -4.90 -15.18 -6.41
CA ASN A 181 -4.64 -16.59 -6.08
C ASN A 181 -5.23 -16.99 -4.71
N SER A 182 -5.34 -16.05 -3.77
CA SER A 182 -5.95 -16.27 -2.46
C SER A 182 -7.47 -16.46 -2.47
N LEU A 183 -8.13 -16.25 -3.63
CA LEU A 183 -9.58 -16.48 -3.78
C LEU A 183 -9.98 -17.95 -3.68
N GLY A 184 -9.06 -18.89 -3.96
CA GLY A 184 -9.35 -20.32 -4.05
C GLY A 184 -10.23 -20.72 -5.24
N ILE A 185 -10.46 -19.82 -6.18
CA ILE A 185 -11.14 -20.05 -7.46
C ILE A 185 -10.31 -19.47 -8.60
N HIS A 186 -10.40 -20.05 -9.79
CA HIS A 186 -9.81 -19.46 -10.97
C HIS A 186 -10.62 -18.23 -11.42
N TRP A 187 -9.98 -17.15 -11.85
CA TRP A 187 -10.67 -15.91 -12.25
C TRP A 187 -11.66 -16.11 -13.40
N ASP A 188 -11.45 -17.11 -14.24
CA ASP A 188 -12.40 -17.47 -15.31
C ASP A 188 -13.77 -17.88 -14.80
N GLU A 189 -13.87 -18.36 -13.55
CA GLU A 189 -15.19 -18.63 -12.93
C GLU A 189 -15.98 -17.33 -12.69
N VAL A 190 -15.27 -16.22 -12.44
CA VAL A 190 -15.88 -14.89 -12.37
C VAL A 190 -16.30 -14.44 -13.75
N ARG A 191 -15.41 -14.52 -14.75
CA ARG A 191 -15.68 -14.11 -16.13
C ARG A 191 -16.87 -14.85 -16.76
N ARG A 192 -17.09 -16.11 -16.40
CA ARG A 192 -18.25 -16.89 -16.90
C ARG A 192 -19.59 -16.37 -16.36
N ARG A 193 -19.60 -15.70 -15.21
CA ARG A 193 -20.82 -15.27 -14.52
C ARG A 193 -21.08 -13.78 -14.61
N VAL A 194 -20.04 -13.01 -14.78
CA VAL A 194 -20.07 -11.54 -14.75
C VAL A 194 -19.74 -11.00 -16.13
N PRO A 195 -20.55 -10.13 -16.72
CA PRO A 195 -20.20 -9.40 -17.94
C PRO A 195 -18.88 -8.64 -17.75
N ALA A 196 -18.08 -8.52 -18.83
CA ALA A 196 -16.74 -7.95 -18.74
C ALA A 196 -16.74 -6.50 -18.22
N ASP A 197 -17.75 -5.71 -18.56
CA ASP A 197 -17.96 -4.32 -18.12
C ASP A 197 -18.41 -4.18 -16.66
N GLN A 198 -18.81 -5.28 -16.01
CA GLN A 198 -19.19 -5.31 -14.58
C GLN A 198 -18.05 -5.80 -13.66
N ILE A 199 -16.83 -5.84 -14.16
CA ILE A 199 -15.61 -6.08 -13.38
C ILE A 199 -14.83 -4.78 -13.34
N SER A 200 -14.52 -4.26 -12.13
CA SER A 200 -13.82 -2.97 -11.99
C SER A 200 -12.47 -3.13 -11.31
N VAL A 201 -11.52 -2.25 -11.62
CA VAL A 201 -10.21 -2.17 -10.98
C VAL A 201 -9.96 -0.74 -10.53
N TYR A 202 -9.71 -0.54 -9.24
CA TYR A 202 -9.35 0.75 -8.65
C TYR A 202 -8.06 0.60 -7.86
N ALA A 203 -6.95 1.09 -8.41
CA ALA A 203 -5.66 1.00 -7.75
C ALA A 203 -4.73 2.16 -8.16
N SER A 204 -3.90 2.61 -7.23
CA SER A 204 -2.96 3.71 -7.49
C SER A 204 -1.77 3.71 -6.52
N SER A 205 -0.75 4.51 -6.87
CA SER A 205 0.30 4.99 -5.98
C SER A 205 -0.01 6.43 -5.59
N ALA A 206 0.35 6.85 -4.38
CA ALA A 206 0.22 8.24 -3.96
C ALA A 206 1.31 9.14 -4.57
N MET A 207 2.50 8.58 -4.78
CA MET A 207 3.68 9.30 -5.25
C MET A 207 3.98 9.09 -6.73
N GLY A 208 3.38 8.09 -7.38
CA GLY A 208 3.84 7.58 -8.67
C GLY A 208 5.15 6.80 -8.51
N GLN A 209 5.78 6.46 -9.62
CA GLN A 209 6.99 5.66 -9.63
C GLN A 209 8.22 6.59 -9.74
N LEU A 210 8.87 6.89 -8.61
CA LEU A 210 9.94 7.88 -8.51
C LEU A 210 11.36 7.30 -8.57
N ASP A 211 11.50 6.01 -8.82
CA ASP A 211 12.80 5.38 -9.03
C ASP A 211 13.39 5.67 -10.43
N THR A 212 14.58 5.12 -10.69
CA THR A 212 15.31 5.35 -11.95
C THR A 212 14.61 4.75 -13.19
N ASN A 213 13.69 3.82 -13.03
CA ASN A 213 12.90 3.25 -14.12
C ASN A 213 11.60 4.02 -14.41
N GLY A 214 11.20 4.90 -13.50
CA GLY A 214 10.04 5.78 -13.63
C GLY A 214 10.44 7.26 -13.80
N SER A 215 9.65 8.13 -13.16
CA SER A 215 9.81 9.60 -13.23
C SER A 215 11.15 10.08 -12.70
N GLY A 216 11.76 9.40 -11.72
CA GLY A 216 13.10 9.72 -11.24
C GLY A 216 14.15 9.65 -12.35
N GLY A 217 14.14 8.58 -13.14
CA GLY A 217 15.03 8.44 -14.29
C GLY A 217 14.75 9.47 -15.39
N LEU A 218 13.49 9.83 -15.64
CA LEU A 218 13.11 10.88 -16.58
C LEU A 218 13.74 12.22 -16.19
N LEU A 219 13.57 12.63 -14.93
CA LEU A 219 13.99 13.96 -14.46
C LEU A 219 15.50 14.08 -14.25
N GLN A 220 16.18 12.99 -13.91
CA GLN A 220 17.62 12.97 -13.61
C GLN A 220 18.50 12.66 -14.82
N ALA A 221 17.97 12.10 -15.90
CA ALA A 221 18.75 11.59 -17.03
C ALA A 221 19.71 12.65 -17.61
N GLY A 222 19.24 13.87 -17.86
CA GLY A 222 20.08 14.94 -18.41
C GLY A 222 21.22 15.35 -17.47
N LEU A 223 20.96 15.43 -16.16
CA LEU A 223 21.98 15.76 -15.16
C LEU A 223 23.03 14.65 -15.01
N MET A 224 22.66 13.41 -15.30
CA MET A 224 23.54 12.24 -15.24
C MET A 224 24.23 11.94 -16.57
N GLY A 225 24.09 12.80 -17.59
CA GLY A 225 24.63 12.56 -18.92
C GLY A 225 24.04 11.32 -19.62
N LYS A 226 22.82 10.94 -19.27
CA LYS A 226 22.10 9.78 -19.82
C LYS A 226 20.96 10.21 -20.74
N ARG A 227 20.55 9.33 -21.64
CA ARG A 227 19.35 9.53 -22.45
C ARG A 227 18.11 9.08 -21.66
N VAL A 228 17.01 9.81 -21.84
CA VAL A 228 15.68 9.41 -21.34
C VAL A 228 15.21 8.17 -22.11
N SER A 229 14.67 7.19 -21.40
CA SER A 229 13.99 6.04 -21.99
C SER A 229 12.55 6.40 -22.33
N SER A 230 12.04 5.89 -23.46
CA SER A 230 10.61 6.01 -23.83
C SER A 230 9.66 5.39 -22.78
N LYS A 231 10.16 4.60 -21.86
CA LYS A 231 9.39 3.95 -20.78
C LYS A 231 9.30 4.79 -19.51
N ASN A 232 10.24 5.71 -19.26
CA ASN A 232 10.31 6.45 -18.01
C ASN A 232 9.04 7.27 -17.73
N LEU A 233 8.50 7.97 -18.74
CA LEU A 233 7.28 8.77 -18.56
C LEU A 233 6.05 7.89 -18.28
N PRO A 234 5.64 6.98 -19.17
CA PRO A 234 4.41 6.21 -18.95
C PRO A 234 4.48 5.34 -17.68
N LEU A 235 5.61 4.68 -17.41
CA LEU A 235 5.75 3.85 -16.21
C LEU A 235 5.89 4.67 -14.92
N GLY A 236 6.11 5.99 -15.01
CA GLY A 236 6.24 6.87 -13.86
C GLY A 236 4.93 7.29 -13.21
N LEU A 237 3.80 7.09 -13.89
CA LEU A 237 2.50 7.63 -13.51
C LEU A 237 1.86 6.86 -12.33
N ALA A 238 1.03 7.56 -11.55
CA ALA A 238 0.37 6.98 -10.37
C ALA A 238 -0.70 5.93 -10.71
N GLU A 239 -1.38 6.11 -11.84
CA GLU A 239 -2.41 5.21 -12.38
C GLU A 239 -1.86 3.89 -12.91
N MET A 240 -0.57 3.80 -13.22
CA MET A 240 0.03 2.56 -13.75
C MET A 240 -0.21 1.34 -12.85
N THR A 241 -0.47 1.54 -11.58
CA THR A 241 -0.88 0.47 -10.65
C THR A 241 -2.17 -0.21 -11.14
N ALA A 242 -3.21 0.55 -11.53
CA ALA A 242 -4.44 -0.01 -12.08
C ALA A 242 -4.22 -0.57 -13.49
N ASP A 243 -3.47 0.15 -14.32
CA ASP A 243 -3.24 -0.24 -15.72
C ASP A 243 -2.47 -1.56 -15.82
N PHE A 244 -1.49 -1.81 -14.95
CA PHE A 244 -0.79 -3.09 -14.89
C PHE A 244 -1.71 -4.24 -14.50
N VAL A 245 -2.63 -4.02 -13.57
CA VAL A 245 -3.63 -5.01 -13.18
C VAL A 245 -4.56 -5.31 -14.36
N ASN A 246 -5.06 -4.27 -15.02
CA ASN A 246 -5.95 -4.42 -16.17
C ASN A 246 -5.27 -5.15 -17.32
N ALA A 247 -4.09 -4.68 -17.74
CA ALA A 247 -3.45 -5.14 -18.97
C ALA A 247 -2.72 -6.49 -18.83
N TYR A 248 -2.11 -6.74 -17.68
CA TYR A 248 -1.15 -7.86 -17.56
C TYR A 248 -1.55 -8.92 -16.55
N ILE A 249 -2.54 -8.66 -15.70
CA ILE A 249 -2.94 -9.62 -14.66
C ILE A 249 -4.35 -10.14 -14.92
N LEU A 250 -5.32 -9.25 -15.06
CA LEU A 250 -6.73 -9.61 -15.23
C LEU A 250 -7.20 -9.64 -16.68
N GLY A 251 -6.59 -8.89 -17.60
CA GLY A 251 -7.21 -8.62 -18.91
C GLY A 251 -8.58 -7.97 -18.71
N ASN A 252 -8.68 -6.97 -17.84
CA ASN A 252 -9.94 -6.32 -17.49
C ASN A 252 -10.38 -5.36 -18.59
N MET A 253 -11.67 -5.39 -18.92
CA MET A 253 -12.32 -4.52 -19.91
C MET A 253 -13.43 -3.66 -19.28
N GLY A 254 -13.63 -3.76 -17.99
CA GLY A 254 -14.62 -2.97 -17.28
C GLY A 254 -14.06 -1.64 -16.75
N THR A 255 -14.75 -1.05 -15.80
CA THR A 255 -14.37 0.26 -15.28
C THR A 255 -13.02 0.21 -14.55
N THR A 256 -12.20 1.21 -14.80
CA THR A 256 -10.90 1.38 -14.13
C THR A 256 -10.76 2.79 -13.58
N GLY A 257 -9.87 2.97 -12.60
CA GLY A 257 -9.54 4.27 -12.08
C GLY A 257 -8.43 4.24 -11.03
N ALA A 258 -7.84 5.42 -10.86
CA ALA A 258 -6.75 5.65 -9.92
C ALA A 258 -7.06 6.89 -9.07
N ASN A 259 -7.80 6.70 -7.98
CA ASN A 259 -8.09 7.78 -7.05
C ASN A 259 -6.89 8.00 -6.13
N VAL A 260 -6.42 9.24 -6.00
CA VAL A 260 -5.29 9.60 -5.16
C VAL A 260 -5.75 10.52 -4.04
N GLY A 261 -5.41 10.18 -2.80
CA GLY A 261 -5.69 10.94 -1.59
C GLY A 261 -4.50 10.93 -0.63
N ALA A 262 -3.27 11.01 -1.16
CA ALA A 262 -2.04 10.87 -0.40
C ALA A 262 -2.07 9.58 0.46
N CYS A 263 -1.87 9.68 1.79
CA CYS A 263 -1.87 8.52 2.68
C CYS A 263 -3.26 7.84 2.82
N ALA A 264 -4.33 8.46 2.31
CA ALA A 264 -5.69 7.90 2.30
C ALA A 264 -6.06 7.21 0.97
N THR A 265 -5.13 7.12 0.03
CA THR A 265 -5.33 6.66 -1.35
C THR A 265 -6.10 5.34 -1.44
N PHE A 266 -5.72 4.32 -0.68
CA PHE A 266 -6.44 3.04 -0.73
C PHE A 266 -7.94 3.18 -0.37
N LEU A 267 -8.27 3.98 0.65
CA LEU A 267 -9.68 4.19 1.03
C LEU A 267 -10.46 5.00 -0.02
N TYR A 268 -9.81 5.87 -0.79
CA TYR A 268 -10.41 6.54 -1.94
C TYR A 268 -10.79 5.54 -3.03
N ASN A 269 -9.88 4.61 -3.36
CA ASN A 269 -10.15 3.52 -4.30
C ASN A 269 -11.21 2.56 -3.76
N LEU A 270 -11.16 2.22 -2.46
CA LEU A 270 -12.15 1.37 -1.80
C LEU A 270 -13.56 1.98 -1.87
N ARG A 271 -13.67 3.30 -1.62
CA ARG A 271 -14.95 4.00 -1.73
C ARG A 271 -15.55 3.86 -3.13
N GLN A 272 -14.74 4.06 -4.18
CA GLN A 272 -15.24 3.91 -5.56
C GLN A 272 -15.74 2.49 -5.81
N GLY A 273 -14.95 1.48 -5.42
CA GLY A 273 -15.32 0.08 -5.58
C GLY A 273 -16.64 -0.30 -4.90
N ILE A 274 -16.86 0.16 -3.67
CA ILE A 274 -18.12 -0.13 -2.96
C ILE A 274 -19.33 0.61 -3.57
N LEU A 275 -19.14 1.80 -4.10
CA LEU A 275 -20.21 2.54 -4.79
C LEU A 275 -20.65 1.81 -6.06
N ASP A 276 -19.71 1.27 -6.83
CA ASP A 276 -20.03 0.49 -8.03
C ASP A 276 -20.78 -0.81 -7.70
N ILE A 277 -20.39 -1.52 -6.64
CA ILE A 277 -21.13 -2.70 -6.17
C ILE A 277 -22.54 -2.32 -5.72
N ARG A 278 -22.67 -1.29 -4.89
CA ARG A 278 -23.96 -0.86 -4.34
C ARG A 278 -24.93 -0.38 -5.41
N SER A 279 -24.45 0.36 -6.40
CA SER A 279 -25.26 0.81 -7.53
C SER A 279 -25.59 -0.31 -8.53
N GLY A 280 -24.90 -1.43 -8.45
CA GLY A 280 -25.02 -2.53 -9.39
C GLY A 280 -24.25 -2.38 -10.69
N LYS A 281 -23.43 -1.35 -10.80
CA LYS A 281 -22.54 -1.13 -11.93
C LYS A 281 -21.47 -2.24 -12.05
N SER A 282 -21.00 -2.75 -10.91
CA SER A 282 -20.04 -3.86 -10.87
C SER A 282 -20.50 -4.94 -9.92
N ARG A 283 -20.19 -6.20 -10.26
CA ARG A 283 -20.38 -7.37 -9.41
C ARG A 283 -19.09 -7.83 -8.74
N ALA A 284 -17.95 -7.56 -9.40
CA ALA A 284 -16.61 -7.89 -8.91
C ALA A 284 -15.70 -6.66 -9.03
N VAL A 285 -14.93 -6.36 -7.99
CA VAL A 285 -14.03 -5.21 -7.95
C VAL A 285 -12.70 -5.62 -7.32
N LEU A 286 -11.58 -5.30 -7.99
CA LEU A 286 -10.25 -5.36 -7.39
C LEU A 286 -9.84 -3.95 -6.93
N VAL A 287 -9.51 -3.81 -5.65
CA VAL A 287 -9.05 -2.55 -5.08
C VAL A 287 -7.66 -2.72 -4.52
N GLY A 288 -6.76 -1.77 -4.83
CA GLY A 288 -5.40 -1.88 -4.33
C GLY A 288 -4.62 -0.58 -4.27
N ALA A 289 -3.43 -0.70 -3.75
CA ALA A 289 -2.40 0.34 -3.78
C ALA A 289 -1.02 -0.32 -3.74
N SER A 290 -0.04 0.33 -4.38
CA SER A 290 1.37 -0.06 -4.30
C SER A 290 2.23 1.18 -4.16
N GLU A 291 3.25 1.08 -3.29
CA GLU A 291 4.14 2.21 -3.02
C GLU A 291 5.57 1.71 -2.76
N ALA A 292 6.55 2.33 -3.41
CA ALA A 292 7.98 2.05 -3.22
C ALA A 292 8.76 3.36 -3.03
N PRO A 293 8.56 4.08 -1.89
CA PRO A 293 9.07 5.42 -1.68
C PRO A 293 10.49 5.44 -1.11
N LEU A 294 11.14 4.29 -0.95
CA LEU A 294 12.45 4.19 -0.31
C LEU A 294 13.58 4.53 -1.29
N THR A 295 13.57 5.76 -1.80
CA THR A 295 14.64 6.36 -2.59
C THR A 295 15.27 7.54 -1.85
N PRO A 296 16.55 7.86 -2.11
CA PRO A 296 17.23 9.00 -1.45
C PRO A 296 16.48 10.32 -1.60
N ASP A 297 15.89 10.56 -2.78
CA ASP A 297 15.21 11.81 -3.11
C ASP A 297 13.87 11.97 -2.37
N VAL A 298 13.09 10.88 -2.28
CA VAL A 298 11.82 10.88 -1.54
C VAL A 298 12.07 11.03 -0.04
N ILE A 299 13.05 10.31 0.51
CA ILE A 299 13.43 10.43 1.92
C ILE A 299 13.88 11.88 2.22
N GLU A 300 14.70 12.47 1.36
CA GLU A 300 15.14 13.87 1.54
C GLU A 300 13.97 14.85 1.44
N GLY A 301 13.05 14.63 0.50
CA GLY A 301 11.84 15.46 0.35
C GLY A 301 11.00 15.50 1.62
N TYR A 302 10.67 14.35 2.19
CA TYR A 302 9.92 14.26 3.45
C TYR A 302 10.73 14.74 4.67
N ARG A 303 12.04 14.51 4.68
CA ARG A 303 12.93 15.00 5.74
C ARG A 303 12.94 16.52 5.82
N THR A 304 13.09 17.20 4.69
CA THR A 304 13.13 18.68 4.63
C THR A 304 11.80 19.33 5.03
N MET A 305 10.69 18.59 4.95
CA MET A 305 9.41 19.00 5.50
C MET A 305 9.32 18.84 7.03
N GLY A 306 10.35 18.30 7.69
CA GLY A 306 10.33 17.97 9.13
C GLY A 306 9.38 16.83 9.48
N ALA A 307 9.07 15.94 8.52
CA ALA A 307 8.05 14.90 8.69
C ALA A 307 8.64 13.56 9.16
N LEU A 308 9.93 13.30 8.86
CA LEU A 308 10.57 12.01 9.17
C LEU A 308 11.31 12.02 10.51
N ALA A 309 11.37 10.86 11.14
CA ALA A 309 12.17 10.59 12.31
C ALA A 309 13.67 10.55 11.92
N GLU A 310 14.42 11.62 12.25
CA GLU A 310 15.87 11.69 12.08
C GLU A 310 16.58 10.96 13.23
N ASP A 311 17.70 10.30 12.96
CA ASP A 311 18.45 9.50 13.94
C ASP A 311 18.85 10.31 15.18
N GLU A 312 19.31 11.54 15.03
CA GLU A 312 19.69 12.38 16.17
C GLU A 312 18.50 12.75 17.05
N ALA A 313 17.30 12.91 16.46
CA ALA A 313 16.08 13.15 17.21
C ALA A 313 15.61 11.88 17.96
N LEU A 314 15.75 10.70 17.36
CA LEU A 314 15.47 9.43 18.01
C LEU A 314 16.41 9.18 19.19
N LYS A 315 17.73 9.40 19.01
CA LYS A 315 18.71 9.30 20.09
C LYS A 315 18.37 10.23 21.25
N LYS A 316 17.97 11.47 20.96
CA LYS A 316 17.59 12.44 21.99
C LYS A 316 16.40 11.96 22.81
N ILE A 317 15.36 11.39 22.17
CA ILE A 317 14.19 10.83 22.86
C ILE A 317 14.60 9.65 23.75
N ASP A 318 15.49 8.78 23.26
CA ASP A 318 15.95 7.60 23.99
C ASP A 318 17.09 7.89 25.00
N GLY A 319 17.55 9.15 25.11
CA GLY A 319 18.66 9.50 26.00
C GLY A 319 20.01 8.90 25.58
N ILE A 320 20.17 8.52 24.32
CA ILE A 320 21.38 7.89 23.77
C ILE A 320 22.39 8.98 23.42
N SER A 321 23.48 9.09 24.16
CA SER A 321 24.54 10.06 23.91
C SER A 321 25.62 9.57 22.93
N LYS A 322 25.81 8.27 22.79
CA LYS A 322 26.79 7.63 21.90
C LYS A 322 26.21 6.38 21.27
N GLY A 323 26.57 6.10 20.00
CA GLY A 323 26.09 4.93 19.27
C GLY A 323 24.96 5.26 18.30
N GLU A 324 24.26 4.23 17.86
CA GLU A 324 23.13 4.33 16.92
C GLU A 324 21.79 4.44 17.65
N ALA A 325 20.78 4.99 16.97
CA ALA A 325 19.40 4.97 17.43
C ALA A 325 18.86 3.53 17.40
N ASP A 326 17.86 3.25 18.23
CA ASP A 326 17.08 2.01 18.08
C ASP A 326 16.11 2.15 16.90
N HIS A 327 16.57 1.74 15.72
CA HIS A 327 15.80 1.83 14.47
C HIS A 327 14.53 0.98 14.50
N ARG A 328 14.44 -0.06 15.35
CA ARG A 328 13.22 -0.86 15.54
C ARG A 328 12.10 -0.06 16.17
N ARG A 329 12.45 0.92 16.97
CA ARG A 329 11.52 1.81 17.68
C ARG A 329 11.37 3.17 17.00
N ALA A 330 11.78 3.32 15.75
CA ALA A 330 11.69 4.60 15.03
C ALA A 330 10.24 5.11 14.86
N CYS A 331 9.27 4.21 14.68
CA CYS A 331 7.84 4.55 14.59
C CYS A 331 7.14 4.28 15.92
N ARG A 332 6.70 5.34 16.63
CA ARG A 332 6.11 5.32 17.98
C ARG A 332 4.78 6.05 18.02
N PRO A 333 3.72 5.45 17.50
CA PRO A 333 2.39 6.05 17.55
C PRO A 333 1.97 6.39 18.98
N PHE A 334 1.45 7.61 19.17
CA PHE A 334 0.92 8.13 20.45
C PHE A 334 1.91 8.20 21.63
N ALA A 335 3.17 7.78 21.47
CA ALA A 335 4.23 8.01 22.43
C ALA A 335 4.98 9.32 22.12
N GLU A 336 5.98 9.64 22.92
CA GLU A 336 6.96 10.66 22.54
C GLU A 336 7.66 10.25 21.26
N ASN A 337 7.59 11.11 20.23
CA ASN A 337 8.03 10.80 18.88
C ASN A 337 8.54 12.05 18.15
N CYS A 338 9.22 11.87 17.02
CA CYS A 338 9.84 12.98 16.29
C CYS A 338 9.56 12.97 14.77
N GLY A 339 8.76 12.06 14.29
CA GLY A 339 8.42 11.96 12.85
C GLY A 339 7.95 10.56 12.48
N PHE A 340 7.46 10.40 11.26
CA PHE A 340 7.09 9.07 10.77
C PHE A 340 8.27 8.34 10.12
N THR A 341 8.13 7.03 9.95
CA THR A 341 9.10 6.16 9.29
C THR A 341 8.51 5.71 7.97
N LEU A 342 9.15 6.03 6.84
CA LEU A 342 8.71 5.59 5.52
C LEU A 342 8.75 4.07 5.39
N SER A 343 7.84 3.54 4.57
CA SER A 343 7.73 2.11 4.28
C SER A 343 7.32 1.87 2.84
N GLU A 344 7.65 0.71 2.32
CA GLU A 344 7.18 0.21 1.02
C GLU A 344 6.16 -0.92 1.20
N GLY A 345 5.32 -1.15 0.20
CA GLY A 345 4.35 -2.24 0.22
C GLY A 345 3.41 -2.23 -0.97
N SER A 346 2.66 -3.30 -1.09
CA SER A 346 1.59 -3.49 -2.08
C SER A 346 0.49 -4.33 -1.47
N GLN A 347 -0.75 -3.82 -1.51
CA GLN A 347 -1.90 -4.49 -0.91
C GLN A 347 -3.10 -4.42 -1.84
N PHE A 348 -3.76 -5.55 -2.03
CA PHE A 348 -4.96 -5.69 -2.84
C PHE A 348 -6.04 -6.48 -2.12
N ILE A 349 -7.30 -6.11 -2.35
CA ILE A 349 -8.48 -6.88 -1.94
C ILE A 349 -9.38 -7.13 -3.13
N VAL A 350 -10.12 -8.23 -3.07
CA VAL A 350 -11.20 -8.54 -4.01
C VAL A 350 -12.53 -8.38 -3.31
N LEU A 351 -13.41 -7.61 -3.91
CA LEU A 351 -14.78 -7.40 -3.46
C LEU A 351 -15.75 -8.04 -4.46
N PHE A 352 -16.71 -8.81 -3.95
CA PHE A 352 -17.86 -9.26 -4.73
C PHE A 352 -19.15 -8.68 -4.16
N ASP A 353 -20.18 -8.56 -5.01
CA ASP A 353 -21.53 -8.41 -4.51
C ASP A 353 -21.92 -9.68 -3.71
N ASP A 354 -22.83 -9.52 -2.79
CA ASP A 354 -23.26 -10.60 -1.88
C ASP A 354 -23.83 -11.83 -2.61
N ALA A 355 -24.50 -11.66 -3.73
CA ALA A 355 -25.02 -12.76 -4.53
C ALA A 355 -23.87 -13.54 -5.21
N LEU A 356 -22.94 -12.86 -5.85
CA LEU A 356 -21.77 -13.48 -6.51
C LEU A 356 -20.90 -14.24 -5.50
N ALA A 357 -20.69 -13.66 -4.31
CA ALA A 357 -19.94 -14.33 -3.24
C ALA A 357 -20.55 -15.68 -2.86
N LEU A 358 -21.89 -15.73 -2.72
CA LEU A 358 -22.62 -16.96 -2.42
C LEU A 358 -22.64 -17.94 -3.61
N GLU A 359 -22.81 -17.44 -4.83
CA GLU A 359 -22.83 -18.25 -6.07
C GLU A 359 -21.51 -19.00 -6.28
N LEU A 360 -20.38 -18.36 -5.97
CA LEU A 360 -19.05 -18.91 -6.16
C LEU A 360 -18.51 -19.68 -4.95
N GLY A 361 -19.18 -19.61 -3.81
CA GLY A 361 -18.75 -20.28 -2.59
C GLY A 361 -17.43 -19.78 -2.02
N VAL A 362 -17.03 -18.53 -2.34
CA VAL A 362 -15.76 -17.97 -1.88
C VAL A 362 -15.74 -17.67 -0.39
N ASN A 363 -14.58 -17.57 0.23
CA ASN A 363 -14.46 -17.17 1.62
C ASN A 363 -15.02 -15.76 1.86
N ILE A 364 -15.66 -15.58 3.02
CA ILE A 364 -16.17 -14.29 3.49
C ILE A 364 -15.24 -13.83 4.60
N TYR A 365 -14.32 -12.91 4.28
CA TYR A 365 -13.37 -12.35 5.25
C TYR A 365 -13.94 -11.15 6.02
N GLY A 366 -15.06 -10.61 5.56
CA GLY A 366 -15.76 -9.47 6.13
C GLY A 366 -16.56 -8.75 5.05
N ALA A 367 -17.09 -7.58 5.39
CA ALA A 367 -17.77 -6.71 4.43
C ALA A 367 -17.48 -5.25 4.71
N VAL A 368 -17.58 -4.40 3.69
CA VAL A 368 -17.40 -2.95 3.84
C VAL A 368 -18.76 -2.31 4.08
N ALA A 369 -18.99 -1.82 5.31
CA ALA A 369 -20.22 -1.09 5.64
C ALA A 369 -20.28 0.25 4.91
N ASP A 370 -19.24 1.07 4.99
CA ASP A 370 -19.07 2.29 4.19
C ASP A 370 -17.64 2.83 4.27
N VAL A 371 -17.35 3.81 3.41
CA VAL A 371 -16.12 4.60 3.44
C VAL A 371 -16.48 6.07 3.31
N PHE A 372 -16.11 6.88 4.29
CA PHE A 372 -16.37 8.32 4.31
C PHE A 372 -15.10 9.09 3.99
N ILE A 373 -15.21 10.06 3.07
CA ILE A 373 -14.11 10.90 2.63
C ILE A 373 -14.55 12.36 2.81
N ASN A 374 -13.72 13.16 3.48
CA ASN A 374 -14.00 14.60 3.67
C ASN A 374 -12.71 15.42 3.60
N ALA A 375 -12.75 16.58 2.97
CA ALA A 375 -11.71 17.58 3.03
C ALA A 375 -11.71 18.30 4.39
N ASP A 376 -10.60 18.97 4.72
CA ASP A 376 -10.41 19.67 6.01
C ASP A 376 -11.04 21.07 6.07
N GLY A 377 -11.48 21.63 4.95
CA GLY A 377 -11.87 23.04 4.88
C GLY A 377 -10.67 23.99 4.87
N PHE A 378 -10.87 25.24 5.30
CA PHE A 378 -9.80 26.23 5.39
C PHE A 378 -8.77 25.86 6.46
N LYS A 379 -7.48 25.96 6.13
CA LYS A 379 -6.35 25.60 7.00
C LYS A 379 -5.28 26.69 7.00
N LYS A 380 -4.51 26.76 8.10
CA LYS A 380 -3.36 27.67 8.22
C LYS A 380 -2.17 27.26 7.37
N SER A 381 -2.05 25.97 7.04
CA SER A 381 -0.97 25.41 6.21
C SER A 381 -1.42 24.09 5.58
N ILE A 382 -0.75 23.66 4.49
CA ILE A 382 -1.05 22.38 3.83
C ILE A 382 -0.95 21.18 4.79
N PRO A 383 0.11 21.02 5.59
CA PRO A 383 0.21 19.91 6.54
C PRO A 383 -0.59 20.11 7.83
N GLY A 384 -1.15 21.28 8.07
CA GLY A 384 -1.88 21.59 9.31
C GLY A 384 -3.15 20.74 9.46
N PRO A 385 -3.62 20.52 10.69
CA PRO A 385 -4.85 19.79 10.95
C PRO A 385 -6.08 20.61 10.53
N GLY A 386 -7.15 19.91 10.16
CA GLY A 386 -8.46 20.47 9.89
C GLY A 386 -9.56 19.60 10.51
N ILE A 387 -10.80 19.87 10.14
CA ILE A 387 -11.98 19.24 10.76
C ILE A 387 -12.52 18.02 10.00
N GLY A 388 -11.98 17.72 8.81
CA GLY A 388 -12.51 16.67 7.94
C GLY A 388 -12.51 15.29 8.58
N ASN A 389 -11.52 14.98 9.41
CA ASN A 389 -11.41 13.67 10.04
C ASN A 389 -12.44 13.45 11.17
N TYR A 390 -12.93 14.50 11.86
CA TYR A 390 -14.07 14.37 12.77
C TYR A 390 -15.31 13.86 12.03
N MET A 391 -15.56 14.40 10.83
CA MET A 391 -16.70 13.99 10.01
C MET A 391 -16.56 12.55 9.52
N THR A 392 -15.38 12.13 9.06
CA THR A 392 -15.20 10.77 8.53
C THR A 392 -15.33 9.72 9.62
N VAL A 393 -14.70 9.92 10.77
CA VAL A 393 -14.79 9.00 11.92
C VAL A 393 -16.21 9.00 12.50
N GLY A 394 -16.80 10.17 12.72
CA GLY A 394 -18.15 10.28 13.26
C GLY A 394 -19.21 9.59 12.37
N LYS A 395 -19.12 9.78 11.04
CA LYS A 395 -20.01 9.08 10.09
C LYS A 395 -19.79 7.56 10.09
N ALA A 396 -18.54 7.11 10.20
CA ALA A 396 -18.21 5.68 10.30
C ALA A 396 -18.78 5.06 11.58
N MET A 397 -18.68 5.73 12.72
CA MET A 397 -19.33 5.29 13.96
C MET A 397 -20.86 5.31 13.82
N GLY A 398 -21.42 6.35 13.20
CA GLY A 398 -22.85 6.48 12.94
C GLY A 398 -23.41 5.36 12.07
N VAL A 399 -22.72 4.92 11.03
CA VAL A 399 -23.15 3.81 10.17
C VAL A 399 -23.12 2.46 10.90
N VAL A 400 -22.09 2.21 11.70
CA VAL A 400 -22.03 0.99 12.52
C VAL A 400 -23.16 0.97 13.53
N ARG A 401 -23.41 2.09 14.23
CA ARG A 401 -24.56 2.21 15.13
C ARG A 401 -25.89 1.94 14.43
N SER A 402 -26.06 2.45 13.22
CA SER A 402 -27.29 2.24 12.44
C SER A 402 -27.50 0.78 12.01
N ILE A 403 -26.43 0.04 11.72
CA ILE A 403 -26.50 -1.34 11.24
C ILE A 403 -26.56 -2.33 12.40
N LEU A 404 -25.77 -2.12 13.46
CA LEU A 404 -25.50 -3.10 14.51
C LEU A 404 -26.03 -2.68 15.90
N GLY A 405 -26.43 -1.41 16.06
CA GLY A 405 -26.90 -0.88 17.34
C GLY A 405 -25.78 -0.32 18.23
N GLU A 406 -26.19 0.25 19.36
CA GLU A 406 -25.31 0.92 20.32
C GLU A 406 -24.35 -0.07 21.02
N GLU A 407 -24.82 -1.24 21.36
CA GLU A 407 -24.05 -2.27 22.07
C GLU A 407 -22.83 -2.72 21.25
N SER A 408 -23.04 -3.03 19.97
CA SER A 408 -21.95 -3.41 19.06
C SER A 408 -20.94 -2.26 18.89
N LEU A 409 -21.41 -1.03 18.69
CA LEU A 409 -20.53 0.14 18.55
C LEU A 409 -19.67 0.34 19.80
N ARG A 410 -20.27 0.27 21.00
CA ARG A 410 -19.58 0.63 22.25
C ARG A 410 -18.63 -0.43 22.78
N HIS A 411 -18.95 -1.70 22.59
CA HIS A 411 -18.25 -2.80 23.25
C HIS A 411 -17.59 -3.80 22.31
N ARG A 412 -17.93 -3.78 21.00
CA ARG A 412 -17.50 -4.80 20.04
C ARG A 412 -16.86 -4.17 18.80
N SER A 413 -16.22 -3.00 18.97
CA SER A 413 -15.49 -2.31 17.91
C SER A 413 -14.13 -1.80 18.40
N PHE A 414 -13.22 -1.55 17.47
CA PHE A 414 -11.94 -0.89 17.76
C PHE A 414 -11.51 0.00 16.59
N ILE A 415 -10.52 0.86 16.84
CA ILE A 415 -9.94 1.75 15.83
C ILE A 415 -8.55 1.26 15.42
N GLN A 416 -8.32 1.11 14.12
CA GLN A 416 -6.99 1.12 13.53
C GLN A 416 -6.63 2.58 13.20
N ALA A 417 -5.82 3.18 14.03
CA ALA A 417 -5.45 4.59 13.92
C ALA A 417 -4.53 4.84 12.72
N HIS A 418 -4.60 6.04 12.17
CA HIS A 418 -3.58 6.50 11.23
C HIS A 418 -2.19 6.47 11.86
N GLY A 419 -2.04 6.92 13.10
CA GLY A 419 -0.90 6.62 13.99
C GLY A 419 0.48 6.84 13.36
N THR A 420 0.74 8.02 12.76
CA THR A 420 1.96 8.26 11.97
C THR A 420 3.24 8.43 12.77
N SER A 421 3.19 8.48 14.10
CA SER A 421 4.40 8.77 14.91
C SER A 421 4.93 10.20 14.76
N THR A 422 4.06 11.16 14.39
CA THR A 422 4.42 12.57 14.37
C THR A 422 3.81 13.31 15.58
N PRO A 423 4.51 14.30 16.18
CA PRO A 423 3.99 15.04 17.34
C PRO A 423 2.62 15.66 17.09
N GLN A 424 2.41 16.27 15.92
CA GLN A 424 1.13 16.88 15.58
C GLN A 424 -0.01 15.86 15.44
N ASN A 425 0.26 14.69 14.83
CA ASN A 425 -0.80 13.72 14.61
C ASN A 425 -1.23 13.05 15.91
N ARG A 426 -0.32 12.74 16.84
CA ARG A 426 -0.68 12.08 18.09
C ARG A 426 -1.71 12.90 18.89
N VAL A 427 -1.55 14.22 18.92
CA VAL A 427 -2.48 15.13 19.62
C VAL A 427 -3.80 15.25 18.85
N THR A 428 -3.73 15.56 17.55
CA THR A 428 -4.95 15.82 16.75
C THR A 428 -5.80 14.58 16.56
N GLU A 429 -5.20 13.43 16.31
CA GLU A 429 -5.94 12.18 16.09
C GLU A 429 -6.55 11.65 17.39
N SER A 430 -5.81 11.70 18.50
CA SER A 430 -6.36 11.32 19.80
C SER A 430 -7.50 12.22 20.25
N HIS A 431 -7.41 13.53 20.00
CA HIS A 431 -8.53 14.45 20.26
C HIS A 431 -9.79 14.07 19.48
N ILE A 432 -9.65 13.80 18.17
CA ILE A 432 -10.77 13.39 17.32
C ILE A 432 -11.45 12.14 17.87
N PHE A 433 -10.67 11.12 18.19
CA PHE A 433 -11.21 9.85 18.69
C PHE A 433 -11.85 10.02 20.07
N ASN A 434 -11.21 10.77 20.96
CA ASN A 434 -11.70 11.00 22.33
C ASN A 434 -13.05 11.71 22.34
N GLU A 435 -13.17 12.81 21.59
CA GLU A 435 -14.41 13.60 21.50
C GLU A 435 -15.56 12.79 20.89
N LEU A 436 -15.27 12.01 19.84
CA LEU A 436 -16.29 11.17 19.22
C LEU A 436 -16.66 9.98 20.09
N ALA A 437 -15.70 9.33 20.75
CA ALA A 437 -16.01 8.27 21.72
C ALA A 437 -16.91 8.79 22.84
N ALA A 438 -16.62 9.96 23.41
CA ALA A 438 -17.46 10.62 24.39
C ALA A 438 -18.88 10.89 23.86
N ALA A 439 -18.98 11.46 22.65
CA ALA A 439 -20.27 11.79 22.02
C ALA A 439 -21.15 10.55 21.74
N PHE A 440 -20.54 9.41 21.42
CA PHE A 440 -21.24 8.13 21.21
C PHE A 440 -21.41 7.29 22.51
N GLY A 441 -21.00 7.84 23.66
CA GLY A 441 -21.13 7.15 24.96
C GLY A 441 -20.22 5.95 25.10
N ILE A 442 -19.07 5.96 24.46
CA ILE A 442 -18.04 4.91 24.55
C ILE A 442 -17.09 5.26 25.70
N GLU A 443 -16.98 4.39 26.68
CA GLU A 443 -16.12 4.64 27.85
C GLU A 443 -14.63 4.49 27.53
N LYS A 444 -14.27 3.41 26.83
CA LYS A 444 -12.89 3.06 26.48
C LYS A 444 -12.80 2.39 25.11
N MET A 445 -12.69 3.19 24.05
CA MET A 445 -12.49 2.70 22.69
C MET A 445 -11.08 2.15 22.52
N PRO A 446 -10.93 0.85 22.18
CA PRO A 446 -9.60 0.31 21.90
C PRO A 446 -8.98 0.94 20.65
N VAL A 447 -7.71 1.35 20.73
CA VAL A 447 -6.96 1.97 19.64
C VAL A 447 -5.67 1.18 19.39
N ALA A 448 -5.54 0.66 18.17
CA ALA A 448 -4.34 0.01 17.65
C ALA A 448 -3.68 0.87 16.58
N ALA A 449 -2.37 0.72 16.37
CA ALA A 449 -1.63 1.45 15.34
C ALA A 449 -0.47 0.60 14.80
N ILE A 450 -0.72 -0.14 13.73
CA ILE A 450 0.23 -1.12 13.17
C ILE A 450 1.46 -0.50 12.50
N LYS A 451 1.48 0.81 12.28
CA LYS A 451 2.68 1.49 11.79
C LYS A 451 3.88 1.34 12.72
N SER A 452 3.63 1.03 14.00
CA SER A 452 4.68 0.63 14.96
C SER A 452 5.53 -0.54 14.46
N TYR A 453 4.97 -1.44 13.65
CA TYR A 453 5.66 -2.60 13.09
C TYR A 453 6.27 -2.34 11.72
N ILE A 454 5.47 -1.76 10.83
CA ILE A 454 5.77 -1.73 9.39
C ILE A 454 6.15 -0.35 8.87
N GLY A 455 6.01 0.71 9.67
CA GLY A 455 6.16 2.09 9.21
C GLY A 455 4.96 2.57 8.40
N HIS A 456 5.15 3.64 7.64
CA HIS A 456 4.13 4.33 6.87
C HIS A 456 4.30 4.09 5.38
N SER A 457 3.52 3.20 4.82
CA SER A 457 3.52 2.80 3.39
C SER A 457 2.69 3.72 2.48
N LEU A 458 2.46 4.96 2.89
CA LEU A 458 1.75 6.00 2.13
C LEU A 458 0.41 5.51 1.55
N ALA A 459 0.31 5.32 0.22
CA ALA A 459 -0.92 4.86 -0.43
C ALA A 459 -1.47 3.55 0.15
N CYS A 460 -0.59 2.63 0.56
CA CYS A 460 -0.96 1.31 1.08
C CYS A 460 -1.35 1.31 2.57
N ALA A 461 -1.11 2.42 3.30
CA ALA A 461 -1.18 2.43 4.76
C ALA A 461 -2.51 1.94 5.33
N SER A 462 -3.63 2.33 4.75
CA SER A 462 -4.96 1.87 5.19
C SER A 462 -5.29 0.47 4.71
N ALA A 463 -4.69 0.00 3.63
CA ALA A 463 -4.78 -1.40 3.23
C ALA A 463 -4.03 -2.31 4.20
N ASP A 464 -2.83 -1.92 4.63
CA ASP A 464 -2.09 -2.63 5.68
C ASP A 464 -2.91 -2.75 6.98
N GLN A 465 -3.59 -1.66 7.37
CA GLN A 465 -4.51 -1.66 8.52
C GLN A 465 -5.68 -2.65 8.32
N LEU A 466 -6.23 -2.71 7.11
CA LEU A 466 -7.29 -3.68 6.77
C LEU A 466 -6.76 -5.12 6.87
N MET A 467 -5.59 -5.43 6.27
CA MET A 467 -4.99 -6.77 6.33
C MET A 467 -4.75 -7.22 7.77
N ALA A 468 -4.26 -6.32 8.63
CA ALA A 468 -4.10 -6.61 10.05
C ALA A 468 -5.43 -6.88 10.74
N SER A 469 -6.48 -6.12 10.40
CA SER A 469 -7.83 -6.29 10.98
C SER A 469 -8.48 -7.61 10.57
N LEU A 470 -8.30 -8.05 9.31
CA LEU A 470 -8.74 -9.37 8.86
C LEU A 470 -8.05 -10.49 9.66
N GLY A 471 -6.79 -10.29 10.03
CA GLY A 471 -6.03 -11.20 10.88
C GLY A 471 -6.59 -11.30 12.31
N VAL A 472 -7.11 -10.20 12.86
CA VAL A 472 -7.74 -10.20 14.20
C VAL A 472 -8.90 -11.19 14.24
N TRP A 473 -9.77 -11.18 13.25
CA TRP A 473 -10.89 -12.13 13.17
C TRP A 473 -10.45 -13.58 12.92
N ASN A 474 -9.27 -13.77 12.33
CA ASN A 474 -8.75 -15.11 12.05
C ASN A 474 -8.07 -15.74 13.27
N ASP A 475 -7.17 -15.03 13.93
CA ASP A 475 -6.31 -15.59 15.00
C ASP A 475 -6.63 -15.04 16.40
N GLY A 476 -7.45 -13.99 16.54
CA GLY A 476 -7.98 -13.53 17.83
C GLY A 476 -7.06 -12.60 18.64
N PHE A 477 -6.17 -11.82 17.98
CA PHE A 477 -5.31 -10.88 18.67
C PHE A 477 -5.33 -9.51 18.00
N ILE A 478 -5.65 -8.44 18.73
CA ILE A 478 -5.44 -7.07 18.26
C ILE A 478 -3.96 -6.71 18.49
N PRO A 479 -3.20 -6.34 17.42
CA PRO A 479 -1.79 -5.97 17.58
C PRO A 479 -1.62 -4.74 18.46
N GLY A 480 -0.77 -4.81 19.48
CA GLY A 480 -0.42 -3.69 20.34
C GLY A 480 0.59 -2.74 19.70
N ILE A 481 0.74 -1.55 20.25
CA ILE A 481 1.75 -0.55 19.85
C ILE A 481 3.06 -0.84 20.58
N VAL A 482 3.71 -1.93 20.21
CA VAL A 482 4.85 -2.52 20.98
C VAL A 482 6.13 -1.67 20.98
N THR A 483 6.22 -0.65 20.12
CA THR A 483 7.37 0.29 20.10
C THR A 483 7.26 1.40 21.15
N SER A 484 6.13 1.49 21.84
CA SER A 484 5.81 2.53 22.82
C SER A 484 5.61 1.90 24.19
N GLU A 485 6.35 2.38 25.19
CA GLU A 485 6.20 1.93 26.58
C GLU A 485 5.14 2.72 27.33
N ASN A 486 5.00 4.00 26.97
CA ASN A 486 4.06 4.93 27.57
C ASN A 486 3.40 5.80 26.49
N ILE A 487 2.21 6.28 26.79
CA ILE A 487 1.51 7.30 26.01
C ILE A 487 2.06 8.67 26.39
N ALA A 488 2.26 9.56 25.41
CA ALA A 488 2.73 10.92 25.67
C ALA A 488 1.68 11.75 26.42
N ASP A 489 2.15 12.68 27.27
CA ASP A 489 1.29 13.48 28.16
C ASP A 489 0.27 14.36 27.44
N ASP A 490 0.57 14.74 26.18
CA ASP A 490 -0.29 15.57 25.33
C ASP A 490 -1.35 14.78 24.55
N VAL A 491 -1.45 13.48 24.74
CA VAL A 491 -2.42 12.59 24.07
C VAL A 491 -3.73 12.53 24.87
N HIS A 492 -4.84 12.76 24.20
CA HIS A 492 -6.19 12.64 24.77
C HIS A 492 -6.56 11.15 24.92
N GLN A 493 -6.91 10.73 26.15
CA GLN A 493 -7.14 9.31 26.45
C GLN A 493 -8.28 9.02 27.45
N SER A 494 -9.14 10.03 27.73
CA SER A 494 -10.24 9.86 28.70
C SER A 494 -11.21 8.76 28.29
N HIS A 495 -11.52 8.68 26.99
CA HIS A 495 -12.43 7.70 26.38
C HIS A 495 -11.72 6.71 25.46
N LEU A 496 -10.39 6.63 25.51
CA LEU A 496 -9.59 5.77 24.65
C LEU A 496 -8.75 4.80 25.47
N ASP A 497 -8.48 3.65 24.88
CA ASP A 497 -7.61 2.62 25.41
C ASP A 497 -6.55 2.26 24.35
N PHE A 498 -5.40 2.93 24.43
CA PHE A 498 -4.29 2.66 23.53
C PHE A 498 -3.62 1.35 23.90
N LEU A 499 -3.66 0.38 22.98
CA LEU A 499 -3.16 -0.96 23.21
C LEU A 499 -1.64 -0.99 23.10
N LEU A 500 -0.92 -0.88 24.21
CA LEU A 500 0.55 -0.98 24.24
C LEU A 500 1.06 -2.44 24.19
N LYS A 501 0.17 -3.41 24.40
CA LYS A 501 0.44 -4.84 24.30
C LYS A 501 -0.62 -5.48 23.40
N HIS A 502 -0.32 -6.65 22.87
CA HIS A 502 -1.32 -7.44 22.16
C HIS A 502 -2.52 -7.71 23.08
N ARG A 503 -3.72 -7.61 22.50
CA ARG A 503 -4.95 -7.92 23.21
C ARG A 503 -5.60 -9.16 22.59
N GLU A 504 -5.72 -10.21 23.38
CA GLU A 504 -6.50 -11.36 23.01
C GLU A 504 -7.99 -11.00 22.99
N VAL A 505 -8.68 -11.45 21.95
CA VAL A 505 -10.13 -11.30 21.74
C VAL A 505 -10.67 -12.59 21.11
N GLY A 506 -11.92 -12.91 21.38
CA GLY A 506 -12.56 -13.99 20.64
C GLY A 506 -12.78 -13.62 19.16
N LYS A 507 -12.73 -14.60 18.26
CA LYS A 507 -12.90 -14.39 16.80
C LYS A 507 -14.22 -13.73 16.42
N THR A 508 -15.20 -13.75 17.30
CA THR A 508 -16.52 -13.14 17.13
C THR A 508 -16.82 -12.02 18.13
N ASP A 509 -15.84 -11.60 18.94
CA ASP A 509 -16.05 -10.56 19.95
C ASP A 509 -16.03 -9.15 19.35
N ILE A 510 -15.40 -8.99 18.20
CA ILE A 510 -15.28 -7.74 17.47
C ILE A 510 -16.22 -7.78 16.25
N ASP A 511 -17.25 -6.96 16.25
CA ASP A 511 -18.21 -6.87 15.16
C ASP A 511 -17.72 -5.94 14.03
N SER A 512 -16.97 -4.89 14.38
CA SER A 512 -16.51 -3.91 13.40
C SER A 512 -15.16 -3.29 13.77
N VAL A 513 -14.47 -2.80 12.74
CA VAL A 513 -13.25 -1.98 12.89
C VAL A 513 -13.37 -0.70 12.09
N PHE A 514 -12.87 0.39 12.67
CA PHE A 514 -12.74 1.69 12.00
C PHE A 514 -11.30 1.84 11.50
N ILE A 515 -11.12 1.89 10.18
CA ILE A 515 -9.81 2.12 9.57
C ILE A 515 -9.71 3.60 9.27
N ASN A 516 -8.89 4.31 10.04
CA ASN A 516 -8.70 5.75 9.89
C ASN A 516 -7.46 6.07 9.08
N SER A 517 -7.57 7.04 8.15
CA SER A 517 -6.46 7.54 7.37
C SER A 517 -6.55 9.05 7.16
N LYS A 518 -5.42 9.74 7.35
CA LYS A 518 -5.27 11.18 7.18
C LYS A 518 -4.21 11.44 6.13
N GLY A 519 -4.63 11.82 4.94
CA GLY A 519 -3.74 12.13 3.83
C GLY A 519 -3.24 13.57 3.88
N PHE A 520 -1.99 13.74 3.52
CA PHE A 520 -1.36 15.05 3.36
C PHE A 520 -2.21 15.96 2.44
N GLY A 521 -2.33 17.24 2.80
CA GLY A 521 -3.19 18.18 2.05
C GLY A 521 -4.63 18.27 2.56
N GLY A 522 -5.05 17.43 3.52
CA GLY A 522 -6.40 17.44 4.09
C GLY A 522 -7.32 16.39 3.49
N ASN A 523 -6.77 15.29 3.02
CA ASN A 523 -7.49 14.13 2.53
C ASN A 523 -7.80 13.18 3.70
N ASN A 524 -9.02 13.24 4.23
CA ASN A 524 -9.41 12.38 5.35
C ASN A 524 -10.32 11.27 4.85
N ALA A 525 -10.08 10.05 5.30
CA ALA A 525 -10.93 8.91 5.01
C ALA A 525 -11.04 7.97 6.21
N THR A 526 -12.24 7.45 6.44
CA THR A 526 -12.47 6.40 7.45
C THR A 526 -13.40 5.34 6.87
N ALA A 527 -12.97 4.08 6.92
CA ALA A 527 -13.79 2.95 6.55
C ALA A 527 -14.36 2.26 7.79
N ALA A 528 -15.61 1.84 7.72
CA ALA A 528 -16.23 0.91 8.66
C ALA A 528 -16.27 -0.48 8.04
N ILE A 529 -15.52 -1.42 8.61
CA ILE A 529 -15.42 -2.81 8.12
C ILE A 529 -16.14 -3.72 9.13
N LEU A 530 -16.98 -4.58 8.61
CA LEU A 530 -17.76 -5.56 9.39
C LEU A 530 -17.03 -6.91 9.42
N GLY A 531 -17.03 -7.55 10.59
CA GLY A 531 -16.42 -8.87 10.75
C GLY A 531 -17.12 -9.97 9.94
N PRO A 532 -16.44 -11.10 9.69
CA PRO A 532 -16.96 -12.18 8.85
C PRO A 532 -18.24 -12.79 9.41
N HIS A 533 -18.39 -12.92 10.73
CA HIS A 533 -19.61 -13.42 11.38
C HIS A 533 -20.79 -12.46 11.17
N VAL A 534 -20.56 -11.14 11.26
CA VAL A 534 -21.57 -10.11 10.99
C VAL A 534 -22.00 -10.16 9.52
N ALA A 535 -21.04 -10.15 8.60
CA ALA A 535 -21.30 -10.25 7.16
C ALA A 535 -22.11 -11.50 6.82
N THR A 536 -21.73 -12.67 7.36
CA THR A 536 -22.44 -13.95 7.16
C THR A 536 -23.88 -13.88 7.67
N GLU A 537 -24.11 -13.29 8.84
CA GLU A 537 -25.45 -13.11 9.38
C GLU A 537 -26.32 -12.17 8.52
N MET A 538 -25.74 -11.09 8.00
CA MET A 538 -26.43 -10.20 7.04
C MET A 538 -26.81 -10.95 5.76
N LEU A 539 -25.92 -11.77 5.23
CA LEU A 539 -26.19 -12.63 4.08
C LEU A 539 -27.30 -13.65 4.37
N ARG A 540 -27.28 -14.26 5.56
CA ARG A 540 -28.32 -15.17 6.00
C ARG A 540 -29.70 -14.50 6.07
N LYS A 541 -29.77 -13.27 6.58
CA LYS A 541 -31.03 -12.49 6.65
C LYS A 541 -31.57 -12.17 5.26
N LYS A 542 -30.70 -11.81 4.32
CA LYS A 542 -31.09 -11.40 2.97
C LYS A 542 -31.42 -12.57 2.04
N HIS A 543 -30.57 -13.61 2.01
CA HIS A 543 -30.66 -14.71 1.04
C HIS A 543 -31.26 -16.00 1.61
N GLY A 544 -31.46 -16.06 2.93
CA GLY A 544 -32.06 -17.21 3.63
C GLY A 544 -31.03 -18.30 3.97
N LYS A 545 -31.47 -19.21 4.87
CA LYS A 545 -30.62 -20.29 5.38
C LYS A 545 -30.16 -21.28 4.30
N SER A 546 -31.02 -21.57 3.32
CA SER A 546 -30.71 -22.52 2.22
C SER A 546 -29.54 -22.03 1.36
N ALA A 547 -29.47 -20.74 1.07
CA ALA A 547 -28.36 -20.16 0.30
C ALA A 547 -27.01 -20.30 1.04
N LEU A 548 -27.02 -20.12 2.36
CA LEU A 548 -25.81 -20.28 3.19
C LEU A 548 -25.36 -21.75 3.30
N ILE A 549 -26.30 -22.70 3.34
CA ILE A 549 -25.97 -24.14 3.32
C ILE A 549 -25.30 -24.51 1.99
N LYS A 550 -25.86 -24.04 0.87
CA LYS A 550 -25.24 -24.24 -0.46
C LYS A 550 -23.86 -23.60 -0.55
N HIS A 551 -23.72 -22.34 -0.07
CA HIS A 551 -22.43 -21.65 0.00
C HIS A 551 -21.42 -22.45 0.82
N ALA A 552 -21.77 -22.94 2.01
CA ALA A 552 -20.87 -23.70 2.86
C ALA A 552 -20.34 -24.97 2.17
N SER A 553 -21.20 -25.69 1.44
CA SER A 553 -20.79 -26.87 0.67
C SER A 553 -19.81 -26.53 -0.46
N LEU A 554 -20.01 -25.42 -1.17
CA LEU A 554 -19.07 -24.96 -2.22
C LEU A 554 -17.75 -24.46 -1.60
N ASN A 555 -17.82 -23.83 -0.43
CA ASN A 555 -16.69 -23.22 0.24
C ASN A 555 -15.64 -24.25 0.73
N GLU A 556 -16.01 -25.51 0.97
CA GLU A 556 -15.05 -26.56 1.36
C GLU A 556 -13.93 -26.70 0.31
N SER A 557 -14.29 -26.88 -0.96
CA SER A 557 -13.33 -26.97 -2.05
C SER A 557 -12.52 -25.67 -2.26
N VAL A 558 -13.12 -24.51 -1.99
CA VAL A 558 -12.42 -23.21 -2.07
C VAL A 558 -11.34 -23.13 -1.00
N LYS A 559 -11.65 -23.54 0.25
CA LYS A 559 -10.66 -23.56 1.34
C LYS A 559 -9.48 -24.46 1.05
N GLU A 560 -9.73 -25.66 0.52
CA GLU A 560 -8.65 -26.58 0.12
C GLU A 560 -7.71 -25.94 -0.92
N LYS A 561 -8.25 -25.20 -1.89
CA LYS A 561 -7.43 -24.52 -2.89
C LYS A 561 -6.67 -23.32 -2.33
N ILE A 562 -7.24 -22.58 -1.37
CA ILE A 562 -6.54 -21.51 -0.67
C ILE A 562 -5.36 -22.09 0.13
N GLU A 563 -5.58 -23.22 0.82
CA GLU A 563 -4.53 -23.89 1.58
C GLU A 563 -3.42 -24.44 0.65
N ALA A 564 -3.81 -25.06 -0.46
CA ALA A 564 -2.84 -25.51 -1.48
C ALA A 564 -2.02 -24.36 -2.08
N TYR A 565 -2.64 -23.20 -2.32
CA TYR A 565 -1.91 -22.01 -2.73
C TYR A 565 -0.92 -21.55 -1.67
N ASP A 566 -1.35 -21.48 -0.41
CA ASP A 566 -0.49 -21.09 0.70
C ASP A 566 0.72 -22.02 0.85
N GLU A 567 0.51 -23.33 0.81
CA GLU A 567 1.56 -24.35 0.85
C GLU A 567 2.53 -24.25 -0.34
N SER A 568 1.99 -23.95 -1.53
CA SER A 568 2.80 -23.70 -2.72
C SER A 568 3.75 -22.52 -2.51
N MET A 569 3.25 -21.38 -1.99
CA MET A 569 4.04 -20.20 -1.70
C MET A 569 5.07 -20.45 -0.58
N ILE A 570 4.71 -21.16 0.47
CA ILE A 570 5.61 -21.55 1.57
C ILE A 570 6.74 -22.46 1.04
N SER A 571 6.46 -23.29 0.04
CA SER A 571 7.48 -24.13 -0.61
C SER A 571 8.37 -23.38 -1.61
N GLY A 572 8.22 -22.05 -1.73
CA GLY A 572 9.01 -21.20 -2.61
C GLY A 572 8.61 -21.26 -4.09
N LYS A 573 7.43 -21.79 -4.41
CA LYS A 573 6.93 -21.79 -5.79
C LYS A 573 6.38 -20.39 -6.13
N ASN A 574 6.82 -19.84 -7.26
CA ASN A 574 6.30 -18.59 -7.77
C ASN A 574 4.95 -18.80 -8.47
N SER A 575 3.94 -18.04 -8.05
CA SER A 575 2.59 -18.04 -8.64
C SER A 575 2.20 -16.65 -9.19
N THR A 576 3.17 -15.83 -9.57
CA THR A 576 2.93 -14.49 -10.11
C THR A 576 2.23 -14.57 -11.47
N ILE A 577 1.14 -13.82 -11.62
CA ILE A 577 0.36 -13.70 -12.85
C ILE A 577 0.92 -12.52 -13.65
N TYR A 578 1.41 -12.79 -14.87
CA TYR A 578 1.86 -11.73 -15.78
C TYR A 578 1.70 -12.20 -17.24
N ASN A 579 0.70 -11.65 -17.94
CA ASN A 579 0.27 -12.06 -19.27
C ASN A 579 0.63 -10.99 -20.32
N PHE A 580 1.91 -10.82 -20.62
CA PHE A 580 2.34 -9.87 -21.67
C PHE A 580 2.14 -10.46 -23.06
N GLY A 581 1.32 -9.80 -23.88
CA GLY A 581 1.04 -10.21 -25.26
C GLY A 581 0.21 -11.50 -25.38
N VAL A 582 -0.44 -11.95 -24.30
CA VAL A 582 -1.28 -13.14 -24.26
C VAL A 582 -2.75 -12.73 -24.17
N GLY A 583 -3.61 -13.33 -25.03
CA GLY A 583 -5.05 -13.06 -25.02
C GLY A 583 -5.42 -11.66 -25.49
N VAL A 584 -4.57 -11.04 -26.30
CA VAL A 584 -4.90 -9.77 -26.98
C VAL A 584 -6.04 -10.02 -27.94
N ILE A 585 -7.05 -9.16 -27.91
CA ILE A 585 -8.23 -9.21 -28.78
C ILE A 585 -8.18 -7.97 -29.66
N GLU A 586 -8.23 -8.17 -30.96
CA GLU A 586 -8.26 -7.09 -31.94
C GLU A 586 -9.71 -6.62 -32.19
N GLY A 587 -9.90 -5.35 -32.57
CA GLY A 587 -11.23 -4.78 -32.75
C GLY A 587 -12.07 -5.50 -33.79
N GLU A 588 -11.43 -6.09 -34.79
CA GLU A 588 -12.07 -6.87 -35.88
C GLU A 588 -12.66 -8.21 -35.41
N GLU A 589 -12.22 -8.69 -34.23
CA GLU A 589 -12.75 -9.94 -33.65
C GLU A 589 -14.06 -9.73 -32.91
N LEU A 590 -14.45 -8.47 -32.64
CA LEU A 590 -15.68 -8.14 -31.93
C LEU A 590 -16.91 -8.32 -32.82
N THR A 591 -17.98 -8.83 -32.23
CA THR A 591 -19.31 -8.79 -32.86
C THR A 591 -20.11 -7.66 -32.24
N ILE A 592 -20.47 -6.65 -33.05
CA ILE A 592 -21.12 -5.43 -32.56
C ILE A 592 -22.49 -5.30 -33.20
N SER A 593 -23.51 -5.05 -32.37
CA SER A 593 -24.88 -4.74 -32.78
C SER A 593 -25.35 -3.45 -32.06
N SER A 594 -26.54 -2.98 -32.36
CA SER A 594 -27.17 -1.88 -31.62
C SER A 594 -27.50 -2.24 -30.17
N ASP A 595 -27.63 -3.53 -29.88
CA ASP A 595 -28.08 -4.03 -28.59
C ASP A 595 -26.92 -4.50 -27.70
N GLY A 596 -25.75 -4.84 -28.29
CA GLY A 596 -24.64 -5.35 -27.51
C GLY A 596 -23.34 -5.55 -28.26
N ILE A 597 -22.29 -5.84 -27.47
CA ILE A 597 -20.95 -6.19 -27.95
C ILE A 597 -20.59 -7.56 -27.40
N SER A 598 -20.36 -8.51 -28.27
CA SER A 598 -19.84 -9.84 -27.96
C SER A 598 -18.33 -9.86 -28.17
N ILE A 599 -17.60 -10.35 -27.15
CA ILE A 599 -16.14 -10.39 -27.11
C ILE A 599 -15.70 -11.86 -27.14
N PRO A 600 -14.73 -12.25 -27.98
CA PRO A 600 -14.19 -13.60 -28.01
C PRO A 600 -13.74 -14.07 -26.64
N GLY A 601 -14.11 -15.28 -26.24
CA GLY A 601 -13.74 -15.87 -24.95
C GLY A 601 -14.54 -15.35 -23.72
N GLN A 602 -15.46 -14.40 -23.91
CA GLN A 602 -16.40 -13.96 -22.88
C GLN A 602 -17.76 -14.66 -23.06
N ASN A 603 -18.33 -15.17 -21.97
CA ASN A 603 -19.63 -15.87 -22.03
C ASN A 603 -20.85 -14.93 -21.97
N LYS A 604 -20.62 -13.69 -21.61
CA LYS A 604 -21.64 -12.67 -21.45
C LYS A 604 -21.39 -11.53 -22.43
N GLU A 605 -22.43 -11.17 -23.18
CA GLU A 605 -22.44 -9.99 -24.01
C GLU A 605 -22.51 -8.72 -23.15
N ILE A 606 -21.84 -7.68 -23.57
CA ILE A 606 -21.97 -6.34 -22.98
C ILE A 606 -23.21 -5.69 -23.59
N SER A 607 -24.20 -5.38 -22.76
CA SER A 607 -25.43 -4.72 -23.22
C SER A 607 -25.19 -3.25 -23.55
N LEU A 608 -25.66 -2.82 -24.72
CA LEU A 608 -25.72 -1.41 -25.11
C LEU A 608 -27.09 -0.79 -24.81
N ASN A 609 -28.05 -1.57 -24.33
CA ASN A 609 -29.34 -1.08 -23.82
C ASN A 609 -29.13 -0.49 -22.43
N VAL A 610 -28.79 0.79 -22.39
CA VAL A 610 -28.55 1.54 -21.15
C VAL A 610 -29.88 2.14 -20.66
N GLU A 611 -30.18 1.99 -19.38
CA GLU A 611 -31.33 2.63 -18.75
C GLU A 611 -31.22 4.16 -18.88
N ASN A 612 -32.33 4.82 -19.19
CA ASN A 612 -32.36 6.28 -19.20
C ASN A 612 -32.25 6.82 -17.75
N PRO A 613 -31.15 7.49 -17.37
CA PRO A 613 -30.99 7.99 -16.00
C PRO A 613 -31.89 9.20 -15.69
N TYR A 614 -32.61 9.72 -16.68
CA TYR A 614 -33.48 10.88 -16.61
C TYR A 614 -34.90 10.57 -17.08
N ASP A 615 -35.37 9.35 -16.85
CA ASP A 615 -36.68 8.88 -17.32
C ASP A 615 -37.84 9.75 -16.78
N ASP A 616 -37.65 10.36 -15.61
CA ASP A 616 -38.57 11.31 -15.02
C ASP A 616 -38.52 12.73 -15.63
N MET A 617 -37.53 12.99 -16.51
CA MET A 617 -37.33 14.29 -17.19
C MET A 617 -37.58 14.24 -18.71
N THR A 618 -37.80 13.05 -19.28
CA THR A 618 -37.90 12.85 -20.75
C THR A 618 -39.25 12.21 -21.21
#